data_5c30435933e8179283f926c7c9d2cb4c
#
_entry.id   5c30435933e8179283f926c7c9d2cb4c
#
_cell.length_a   1.000
_cell.length_b   1.000
_cell.length_c   1.000
_cell.angle_alpha   90.00
_cell.angle_beta   90.00
_cell.angle_gamma   90.00
#
_symmetry.space_group_name_H-M   'P 1'
#
loop_
_entity.id
_entity.type
_entity.pdbx_description
1 polymer ?
#
loop_
_entity_poly.entity_id
_entity_poly.type
_entity_poly.pdbx_seq_one_letter_code
_entity_poly.pdbx_strand_id
1 'polypeptide(L)'
;DVNNIIPVMKHLEYCREVSKLLENTIQNNTQSVNTSYNDEIFSNLGYIESNGLKTLDEMKYSEYNLYTSTGRPSNRFGGTNFAALNKKDGSRKEFVSRFDNGVLVEMDFDAYHLRLIADKIGYEFPQGSVHNHMAKLYDVDYDEAKSLSFQYLYGYVPPEVIETNQYFSMVNDYIEELWTSYNKEEFIVSDIYNRRIYKKNLSDMNANKLFNYTIQLMETENNMRVLNRLIPKINTFESKLVLYSYDSFLFDFNMDDGLDYLKLIKDTLEQDGKYPVKVSWGLNYHKMKDITEKFI
;
A
#
# COMPACT_ATOMS: atom_id res chain seq x y z
N ASP A 1 17.95 33.94 -2.06
CA ASP A 1 18.69 34.17 -3.31
C ASP A 1 17.72 33.96 -4.50
N VAL A 2 17.39 35.08 -5.19
CA VAL A 2 16.37 35.09 -6.26
C VAL A 2 16.71 34.12 -7.39
N ASN A 3 17.99 33.84 -7.62
CA ASN A 3 18.45 32.92 -8.65
C ASN A 3 18.08 31.44 -8.41
N ASN A 4 17.79 31.07 -7.17
CA ASN A 4 17.34 29.71 -6.83
C ASN A 4 15.79 29.59 -6.82
N ILE A 5 15.09 30.71 -6.75
CA ILE A 5 13.60 30.71 -6.75
C ILE A 5 13.05 30.59 -8.17
N ILE A 6 13.71 31.19 -9.17
CA ILE A 6 13.25 31.18 -10.57
C ILE A 6 13.16 29.75 -11.15
N PRO A 7 14.15 28.85 -10.97
CA PRO A 7 14.03 27.46 -11.42
C PRO A 7 12.88 26.70 -10.73
N VAL A 8 12.67 26.93 -9.43
CA VAL A 8 11.60 26.31 -8.66
C VAL A 8 10.23 26.79 -9.15
N MET A 9 10.08 28.09 -9.38
CA MET A 9 8.82 28.64 -9.92
C MET A 9 8.52 28.13 -11.32
N LYS A 10 9.51 28.06 -12.20
CA LYS A 10 9.35 27.46 -13.55
C LYS A 10 8.98 25.98 -13.48
N HIS A 11 9.55 25.25 -12.55
CA HIS A 11 9.20 23.85 -12.34
C HIS A 11 7.76 23.69 -11.83
N LEU A 12 7.33 24.52 -10.89
CA LEU A 12 5.95 24.55 -10.38
C LEU A 12 4.95 24.96 -11.47
N GLU A 13 5.31 25.91 -12.33
CA GLU A 13 4.50 26.32 -13.47
C GLU A 13 4.37 25.21 -14.51
N TYR A 14 5.46 24.52 -14.83
CA TYR A 14 5.48 23.33 -15.67
C TYR A 14 4.62 22.20 -15.06
N CYS A 15 4.74 21.92 -13.77
CA CYS A 15 3.91 20.93 -13.08
C CYS A 15 2.42 21.30 -13.11
N ARG A 16 2.07 22.60 -13.00
CA ARG A 16 0.69 23.08 -13.15
C ARG A 16 0.16 22.91 -14.58
N GLU A 17 0.96 23.20 -15.58
CA GLU A 17 0.57 23.00 -16.98
C GLU A 17 0.41 21.53 -17.33
N VAL A 18 1.31 20.67 -16.87
CA VAL A 18 1.20 19.21 -17.01
C VAL A 18 -0.02 18.68 -16.28
N SER A 19 -0.33 19.15 -15.06
CA SER A 19 -1.56 18.81 -14.35
C SER A 19 -2.80 19.20 -15.13
N LYS A 20 -2.86 20.43 -15.66
CA LYS A 20 -4.00 20.89 -16.49
C LYS A 20 -4.15 20.11 -17.78
N LEU A 21 -3.02 19.77 -18.43
CA LEU A 21 -3.03 18.92 -19.63
C LEU A 21 -3.53 17.50 -19.32
N LEU A 22 -3.10 16.93 -18.19
CA LEU A 22 -3.56 15.64 -17.72
C LEU A 22 -5.05 15.68 -17.34
N GLU A 23 -5.51 16.71 -16.62
CA GLU A 23 -6.91 16.93 -16.29
C GLU A 23 -7.76 17.05 -17.56
N ASN A 24 -7.33 17.85 -18.55
CA ASN A 24 -8.02 17.99 -19.83
C ASN A 24 -8.00 16.68 -20.64
N THR A 25 -6.89 15.95 -20.63
CA THR A 25 -6.76 14.67 -21.33
C THR A 25 -7.62 13.59 -20.64
N ILE A 26 -7.69 13.61 -19.33
CA ILE A 26 -8.54 12.75 -18.51
C ILE A 26 -10.01 13.12 -18.76
N GLN A 27 -10.40 14.39 -18.71
CA GLN A 27 -11.76 14.86 -18.95
C GLN A 27 -12.25 14.56 -20.38
N ASN A 28 -11.39 14.65 -21.38
CA ASN A 28 -11.74 14.39 -22.78
C ASN A 28 -11.75 12.89 -23.14
N ASN A 29 -11.12 12.02 -22.35
CA ASN A 29 -11.04 10.58 -22.61
C ASN A 29 -11.89 9.70 -21.70
N THR A 30 -12.56 10.29 -20.70
CA THR A 30 -13.34 9.51 -19.72
C THR A 30 -14.72 10.09 -19.55
N GLN A 31 -15.72 9.34 -19.98
CA GLN A 31 -17.12 9.61 -19.60
C GLN A 31 -17.42 9.33 -18.11
N SER A 32 -16.41 8.94 -17.33
CA SER A 32 -16.51 8.84 -15.87
C SER A 32 -15.12 8.83 -15.25
N VAL A 33 -14.52 10.01 -15.06
CA VAL A 33 -13.47 10.17 -14.03
C VAL A 33 -14.18 10.06 -12.69
N ASN A 34 -13.83 9.09 -11.89
CA ASN A 34 -14.28 9.05 -10.52
C ASN A 34 -13.51 10.13 -9.73
N THR A 35 -14.04 11.36 -9.76
CA THR A 35 -13.45 12.52 -9.07
C THR A 35 -13.27 12.23 -7.59
N SER A 36 -14.11 11.37 -6.99
CA SER A 36 -14.01 10.99 -5.59
C SER A 36 -12.69 10.29 -5.25
N TYR A 37 -12.19 9.39 -6.09
CA TYR A 37 -10.92 8.72 -5.83
C TYR A 37 -9.74 9.70 -5.80
N ASN A 38 -9.69 10.63 -6.75
CA ASN A 38 -8.60 11.61 -6.80
C ASN A 38 -8.63 12.53 -5.58
N ASP A 39 -9.80 13.02 -5.19
CA ASP A 39 -9.96 13.87 -4.01
C ASP A 39 -9.55 13.12 -2.74
N GLU A 40 -9.96 11.86 -2.61
CA GLU A 40 -9.63 11.02 -1.47
C GLU A 40 -8.13 10.72 -1.38
N ILE A 41 -7.49 10.29 -2.47
CA ILE A 41 -6.06 9.96 -2.44
C ILE A 41 -5.21 11.20 -2.17
N PHE A 42 -5.51 12.35 -2.77
CA PHE A 42 -4.79 13.60 -2.51
C PHE A 42 -5.00 14.06 -1.07
N SER A 43 -6.21 13.98 -0.54
CA SER A 43 -6.50 14.34 0.85
C SER A 43 -5.76 13.44 1.85
N ASN A 44 -5.82 12.12 1.65
CA ASN A 44 -5.20 11.15 2.54
C ASN A 44 -3.68 11.26 2.54
N LEU A 45 -3.07 11.33 1.34
CA LEU A 45 -1.62 11.45 1.25
C LEU A 45 -1.14 12.82 1.73
N GLY A 46 -1.84 13.89 1.42
CA GLY A 46 -1.53 15.24 1.93
C GLY A 46 -1.57 15.33 3.46
N TYR A 47 -2.51 14.61 4.10
CA TYR A 47 -2.51 14.47 5.56
C TYR A 47 -1.23 13.80 6.07
N ILE A 48 -0.80 12.68 5.45
CA ILE A 48 0.41 11.96 5.85
C ILE A 48 1.65 12.81 5.60
N GLU A 49 1.76 13.43 4.43
CA GLU A 49 2.87 14.31 4.05
C GLU A 49 3.01 15.50 5.03
N SER A 50 1.90 16.06 5.50
CA SER A 50 1.93 17.20 6.44
C SER A 50 2.45 16.85 7.83
N ASN A 51 2.37 15.58 8.24
CA ASN A 51 2.79 15.15 9.57
C ASN A 51 4.31 14.95 9.69
N GLY A 52 4.98 14.50 8.63
CA GLY A 52 6.42 14.22 8.64
C GLY A 52 6.84 13.16 9.69
N LEU A 53 8.06 12.72 9.59
CA LEU A 53 8.70 11.78 10.53
C LEU A 53 9.94 12.43 11.14
N LYS A 54 10.04 12.42 12.48
CA LYS A 54 11.18 13.04 13.19
C LYS A 54 12.43 12.18 13.04
N THR A 55 13.56 12.84 12.73
CA THR A 55 14.89 12.29 12.94
C THR A 55 15.49 12.88 14.22
N LEU A 56 16.70 12.45 14.58
CA LEU A 56 17.41 13.03 15.71
C LEU A 56 17.63 14.54 15.59
N ASP A 57 17.82 15.04 14.36
CA ASP A 57 18.20 16.43 14.08
C ASP A 57 17.04 17.29 13.53
N GLU A 58 16.14 16.69 12.73
CA GLU A 58 15.12 17.45 12.00
C GLU A 58 13.86 16.64 11.69
N MET A 59 12.85 17.29 11.11
CA MET A 59 11.68 16.62 10.54
C MET A 59 11.94 16.27 9.07
N LYS A 60 11.64 15.03 8.69
CA LYS A 60 11.61 14.55 7.30
C LYS A 60 10.18 14.32 6.86
N TYR A 61 9.86 14.80 5.68
CA TYR A 61 8.52 14.68 5.11
C TYR A 61 8.54 13.70 3.95
N SER A 62 7.55 12.81 3.89
CA SER A 62 7.31 12.00 2.71
C SER A 62 6.72 12.87 1.61
N GLU A 63 7.05 12.55 0.36
CA GLU A 63 6.41 13.11 -0.82
C GLU A 63 5.99 11.95 -1.72
N TYR A 64 4.70 11.89 -2.07
CA TYR A 64 4.17 10.81 -2.88
C TYR A 64 4.03 11.21 -4.34
N ASN A 65 4.51 10.32 -5.21
CA ASN A 65 4.27 10.39 -6.64
C ASN A 65 3.12 9.46 -7.03
N LEU A 66 2.05 10.01 -7.57
CA LEU A 66 0.87 9.27 -8.04
C LEU A 66 0.90 8.97 -9.55
N TYR A 67 1.88 9.52 -10.27
CA TYR A 67 2.02 9.31 -11.72
C TYR A 67 2.73 7.97 -12.01
N THR A 68 2.14 6.89 -11.51
CA THR A 68 2.56 5.52 -11.77
C THR A 68 1.51 4.82 -12.62
N SER A 69 1.88 3.77 -13.35
CA SER A 69 0.95 3.07 -14.25
C SER A 69 -0.29 2.51 -13.56
N THR A 70 -0.19 2.18 -12.28
CA THR A 70 -1.28 1.63 -11.47
C THR A 70 -1.88 2.66 -10.51
N GLY A 71 -1.30 3.86 -10.40
CA GLY A 71 -1.65 4.83 -9.37
C GLY A 71 -1.19 4.44 -7.96
N ARG A 72 -0.39 3.38 -7.82
CA ARG A 72 0.22 3.02 -6.53
C ARG A 72 1.21 4.09 -6.12
N PRO A 73 1.03 4.78 -4.97
CA PRO A 73 1.93 5.84 -4.55
C PRO A 73 3.37 5.34 -4.39
N SER A 74 4.30 6.06 -4.97
CA SER A 74 5.73 5.85 -4.76
C SER A 74 6.36 7.12 -4.20
N ASN A 75 7.53 7.02 -3.56
CA ASN A 75 8.21 8.21 -3.09
C ASN A 75 8.69 9.07 -4.26
N ARG A 76 8.58 10.38 -4.11
CA ARG A 76 8.92 11.34 -5.15
C ARG A 76 10.41 11.54 -5.27
N PHE A 77 10.86 11.92 -6.46
CA PHE A 77 12.26 12.26 -6.72
C PHE A 77 12.71 13.48 -5.89
N GLY A 78 13.88 13.33 -5.23
CA GLY A 78 14.47 14.39 -4.41
C GLY A 78 14.13 14.35 -2.93
N GLY A 79 13.12 13.59 -2.53
CA GLY A 79 12.79 13.33 -1.13
C GLY A 79 13.45 12.04 -0.58
N THR A 80 13.24 11.77 0.69
CA THR A 80 13.67 10.48 1.29
C THR A 80 12.81 9.35 0.72
N ASN A 81 13.44 8.37 0.09
CA ASN A 81 12.74 7.16 -0.35
C ASN A 81 12.59 6.19 0.83
N PHE A 82 11.54 6.38 1.63
CA PHE A 82 11.28 5.58 2.81
C PHE A 82 11.06 4.09 2.49
N ALA A 83 10.46 3.78 1.34
CA ALA A 83 10.23 2.40 0.91
C ALA A 83 11.54 1.65 0.60
N ALA A 84 12.60 2.38 0.22
CA ALA A 84 13.92 1.82 -0.07
C ALA A 84 14.85 1.76 1.16
N LEU A 85 14.45 2.29 2.32
CA LEU A 85 15.26 2.24 3.53
C LEU A 85 15.42 0.78 4.00
N ASN A 86 16.66 0.32 4.01
CA ASN A 86 16.96 -1.06 4.38
C ASN A 86 16.72 -1.29 5.87
N LYS A 87 16.01 -2.37 6.20
CA LYS A 87 15.77 -2.77 7.60
C LYS A 87 17.05 -3.24 8.32
N LYS A 88 18.11 -3.63 7.61
CA LYS A 88 19.30 -4.29 8.17
C LYS A 88 20.53 -3.39 8.29
N ASP A 89 20.68 -2.34 7.47
CA ASP A 89 21.88 -1.49 7.43
C ASP A 89 21.93 -0.39 8.50
N GLY A 90 20.84 -0.23 9.25
CA GLY A 90 20.73 0.77 10.30
C GLY A 90 20.27 2.15 9.83
N SER A 91 19.99 2.38 8.55
CA SER A 91 19.48 3.65 8.00
C SER A 91 18.19 4.12 8.69
N ARG A 92 17.42 3.18 9.26
CA ARG A 92 16.19 3.48 9.98
C ARG A 92 16.39 3.93 11.44
N LYS A 93 17.63 3.90 11.98
CA LYS A 93 17.90 4.23 13.40
C LYS A 93 17.68 5.70 13.76
N GLU A 94 17.87 6.58 12.80
CA GLU A 94 17.72 8.02 13.00
C GLU A 94 16.27 8.47 13.19
N PHE A 95 15.30 7.66 12.73
CA PHE A 95 13.89 7.99 12.83
C PHE A 95 13.35 7.60 14.20
N VAL A 96 12.84 8.59 14.92
CA VAL A 96 12.38 8.50 16.31
C VAL A 96 11.03 9.19 16.49
N SER A 97 10.37 8.97 17.63
CA SER A 97 9.16 9.72 17.95
C SER A 97 9.48 11.19 18.23
N ARG A 98 8.53 12.08 17.88
CA ARG A 98 8.54 13.51 18.25
C ARG A 98 8.15 13.76 19.69
N PHE A 99 7.50 12.80 20.33
CA PHE A 99 6.99 12.89 21.69
C PHE A 99 8.01 12.34 22.69
N ASP A 100 8.14 12.95 23.86
CA ASP A 100 9.09 12.52 24.89
C ASP A 100 8.78 11.11 25.42
N ASN A 101 7.49 10.77 25.55
CA ASN A 101 6.98 9.45 25.92
C ASN A 101 6.45 8.66 24.71
N GLY A 102 6.87 9.02 23.48
CA GLY A 102 6.37 8.41 22.26
C GLY A 102 7.17 7.21 21.78
N VAL A 103 6.52 6.45 20.91
CA VAL A 103 7.11 5.33 20.18
C VAL A 103 6.68 5.38 18.72
N LEU A 104 7.47 4.79 17.84
CA LEU A 104 7.03 4.50 16.49
C LEU A 104 6.27 3.18 16.47
N VAL A 105 5.11 3.15 15.81
CA VAL A 105 4.27 1.97 15.65
C VAL A 105 4.07 1.70 14.17
N GLU A 106 4.54 0.56 13.70
CA GLU A 106 4.29 0.06 12.34
C GLU A 106 3.13 -0.94 12.38
N MET A 107 2.16 -0.73 11.51
CA MET A 107 1.05 -1.64 11.26
C MET A 107 1.15 -2.16 9.84
N ASP A 108 1.40 -3.45 9.67
CA ASP A 108 1.70 -4.14 8.42
C ASP A 108 0.64 -5.23 8.18
N PHE A 109 0.00 -5.22 7.01
CA PHE A 109 -1.02 -6.23 6.69
C PHE A 109 -0.40 -7.61 6.50
N ASP A 110 -0.92 -8.61 7.19
CA ASP A 110 -0.46 -9.99 7.07
C ASP A 110 -0.93 -10.65 5.77
N ALA A 111 0.03 -11.04 4.94
CA ALA A 111 -0.20 -11.71 3.64
C ALA A 111 -1.21 -10.96 2.75
N TYR A 112 -1.11 -9.62 2.72
CA TYR A 112 -2.13 -8.74 2.18
C TYR A 112 -2.55 -9.08 0.75
N HIS A 113 -1.60 -9.22 -0.18
CA HIS A 113 -1.91 -9.51 -1.58
C HIS A 113 -2.56 -10.88 -1.77
N LEU A 114 -2.13 -11.89 -0.99
CA LEU A 114 -2.78 -13.20 -1.01
C LEU A 114 -4.25 -13.11 -0.55
N ARG A 115 -4.53 -12.30 0.48
CA ARG A 115 -5.89 -12.10 1.01
C ARG A 115 -6.74 -11.24 0.08
N LEU A 116 -6.19 -10.20 -0.53
CA LEU A 116 -6.91 -9.39 -1.52
C LEU A 116 -7.37 -10.22 -2.71
N ILE A 117 -6.49 -11.08 -3.22
CA ILE A 117 -6.83 -11.98 -4.32
C ILE A 117 -7.79 -13.07 -3.88
N ALA A 118 -7.62 -13.64 -2.69
CA ALA A 118 -8.56 -14.62 -2.14
C ALA A 118 -9.98 -14.04 -2.09
N ASP A 119 -10.13 -12.82 -1.58
CA ASP A 119 -11.41 -12.09 -1.59
C ASP A 119 -11.98 -11.91 -3.01
N LYS A 120 -11.11 -11.56 -3.97
CA LYS A 120 -11.49 -11.35 -5.36
C LYS A 120 -12.00 -12.62 -6.05
N ILE A 121 -11.34 -13.75 -5.80
CA ILE A 121 -11.69 -15.04 -6.43
C ILE A 121 -12.67 -15.89 -5.60
N GLY A 122 -13.11 -15.39 -4.44
CA GLY A 122 -14.02 -16.12 -3.55
C GLY A 122 -13.37 -17.30 -2.83
N TYR A 123 -12.05 -17.23 -2.58
CA TYR A 123 -11.35 -18.25 -1.79
C TYR A 123 -11.24 -17.84 -0.32
N GLU A 124 -11.54 -18.74 0.59
CA GLU A 124 -11.43 -18.50 2.03
C GLU A 124 -10.22 -19.25 2.61
N PHE A 125 -9.24 -18.50 3.09
CA PHE A 125 -8.15 -19.08 3.86
C PHE A 125 -8.66 -19.58 5.21
N PRO A 126 -8.14 -20.71 5.72
CA PRO A 126 -8.38 -21.12 7.11
C PRO A 126 -7.97 -20.02 8.09
N GLN A 127 -8.60 -20.02 9.28
CA GLN A 127 -8.24 -19.08 10.33
C GLN A 127 -6.73 -19.17 10.66
N GLY A 128 -6.12 -18.01 10.92
CA GLY A 128 -4.72 -17.89 11.29
C GLY A 128 -3.81 -17.39 10.16
N SER A 129 -2.53 -17.77 10.23
CA SER A 129 -1.52 -17.32 9.28
C SER A 129 -1.66 -18.03 7.93
N VAL A 130 -1.80 -17.23 6.86
CA VAL A 130 -1.80 -17.73 5.47
C VAL A 130 -0.50 -18.45 5.15
N HIS A 131 0.65 -17.92 5.58
CA HIS A 131 1.94 -18.56 5.30
C HIS A 131 2.12 -19.88 6.02
N ASN A 132 1.57 -20.04 7.26
CA ASN A 132 1.55 -21.34 7.94
C ASN A 132 0.65 -22.34 7.22
N HIS A 133 -0.47 -21.89 6.64
CA HIS A 133 -1.32 -22.75 5.82
C HIS A 133 -0.59 -23.20 4.54
N MET A 134 0.05 -22.27 3.86
CA MET A 134 0.83 -22.56 2.64
C MET A 134 2.04 -23.47 2.94
N ALA A 135 2.72 -23.28 4.09
CA ALA A 135 3.82 -24.14 4.52
C ALA A 135 3.42 -25.62 4.62
N LYS A 136 2.22 -25.89 5.13
CA LYS A 136 1.67 -27.25 5.18
C LYS A 136 1.34 -27.81 3.80
N LEU A 137 0.86 -26.96 2.88
CA LEU A 137 0.52 -27.39 1.53
C LEU A 137 1.75 -27.65 0.66
N TYR A 138 2.83 -26.91 0.88
CA TYR A 138 4.09 -27.07 0.15
C TYR A 138 5.06 -28.06 0.79
N ASP A 139 4.77 -28.50 2.03
CA ASP A 139 5.68 -29.34 2.85
C ASP A 139 7.06 -28.67 3.08
N VAL A 140 7.04 -27.39 3.45
CA VAL A 140 8.23 -26.55 3.70
C VAL A 140 8.05 -25.73 4.98
N ASP A 141 9.10 -25.04 5.42
CA ASP A 141 9.00 -24.14 6.54
C ASP A 141 8.28 -22.81 6.21
N TYR A 142 8.03 -21.98 7.22
CA TYR A 142 7.28 -20.72 7.09
C TYR A 142 7.95 -19.72 6.14
N ASP A 143 9.27 -19.55 6.24
CA ASP A 143 10.01 -18.54 5.46
C ASP A 143 10.10 -18.95 3.99
N GLU A 144 10.30 -20.23 3.74
CA GLU A 144 10.27 -20.81 2.40
C GLU A 144 8.87 -20.74 1.79
N ALA A 145 7.83 -21.09 2.55
CA ALA A 145 6.44 -20.96 2.09
C ALA A 145 6.06 -19.52 1.75
N LYS A 146 6.53 -18.56 2.55
CA LYS A 146 6.35 -17.13 2.26
C LYS A 146 7.00 -16.75 0.94
N SER A 147 8.24 -17.15 0.73
CA SER A 147 8.99 -16.88 -0.50
C SER A 147 8.34 -17.51 -1.73
N LEU A 148 7.94 -18.79 -1.65
CA LEU A 148 7.26 -19.50 -2.71
C LEU A 148 5.89 -18.90 -3.04
N SER A 149 5.10 -18.53 -2.02
CA SER A 149 3.78 -17.91 -2.21
C SER A 149 3.88 -16.61 -3.00
N PHE A 150 4.87 -15.76 -2.70
CA PHE A 150 5.10 -14.54 -3.47
C PHE A 150 5.68 -14.82 -4.87
N GLN A 151 6.57 -15.79 -5.00
CA GLN A 151 7.09 -16.20 -6.30
C GLN A 151 5.96 -16.69 -7.22
N TYR A 152 5.04 -17.49 -6.70
CA TYR A 152 3.89 -18.00 -7.46
C TYR A 152 2.87 -16.88 -7.74
N LEU A 153 2.61 -16.01 -6.77
CA LEU A 153 1.65 -14.93 -6.95
C LEU A 153 2.08 -13.93 -8.05
N TYR A 154 3.37 -13.57 -8.09
CA TYR A 154 3.87 -12.54 -9.01
C TYR A 154 4.53 -13.07 -10.27
N GLY A 155 4.80 -14.34 -10.31
CA GLY A 155 5.55 -14.97 -11.39
C GLY A 155 4.82 -16.13 -12.04
N TYR A 156 5.50 -17.27 -12.08
CA TYR A 156 5.00 -18.49 -12.68
C TYR A 156 4.57 -19.49 -11.62
N VAL A 157 3.37 -20.02 -11.74
CA VAL A 157 2.88 -21.12 -10.92
C VAL A 157 3.18 -22.43 -11.63
N PRO A 158 3.95 -23.34 -11.03
CA PRO A 158 4.20 -24.66 -11.63
C PRO A 158 2.90 -25.46 -11.81
N PRO A 159 2.75 -26.25 -12.89
CA PRO A 159 1.53 -27.03 -13.14
C PRO A 159 1.13 -27.94 -11.96
N GLU A 160 2.11 -28.59 -11.32
CA GLU A 160 1.89 -29.43 -10.16
C GLU A 160 1.30 -28.67 -8.96
N VAL A 161 1.61 -27.37 -8.82
CA VAL A 161 1.01 -26.50 -7.79
C VAL A 161 -0.41 -26.15 -8.17
N ILE A 162 -0.68 -25.85 -9.43
CA ILE A 162 -2.05 -25.57 -9.92
C ILE A 162 -2.94 -26.80 -9.69
N GLU A 163 -2.45 -28.01 -9.93
CA GLU A 163 -3.22 -29.25 -9.77
C GLU A 163 -3.51 -29.59 -8.29
N THR A 164 -2.61 -29.24 -7.37
CA THR A 164 -2.68 -29.67 -5.97
C THR A 164 -3.11 -28.57 -5.00
N ASN A 165 -3.03 -27.31 -5.40
CA ASN A 165 -3.36 -26.17 -4.57
C ASN A 165 -4.55 -25.39 -5.13
N GLN A 166 -5.72 -25.56 -4.51
CA GLN A 166 -6.97 -24.92 -4.94
C GLN A 166 -6.86 -23.40 -5.08
N TYR A 167 -6.16 -22.72 -4.14
CA TYR A 167 -5.98 -21.27 -4.22
C TYR A 167 -5.28 -20.86 -5.52
N PHE A 168 -4.14 -21.49 -5.84
CA PHE A 168 -3.40 -21.16 -7.06
C PHE A 168 -4.08 -21.66 -8.33
N SER A 169 -4.88 -22.72 -8.27
CA SER A 169 -5.77 -23.09 -9.38
C SER A 169 -6.74 -21.95 -9.72
N MET A 170 -7.44 -21.44 -8.71
CA MET A 170 -8.39 -20.33 -8.88
C MET A 170 -7.69 -19.02 -9.30
N VAL A 171 -6.47 -18.76 -8.79
CA VAL A 171 -5.64 -17.63 -9.23
C VAL A 171 -5.29 -17.74 -10.71
N ASN A 172 -4.90 -18.93 -11.18
CA ASN A 172 -4.60 -19.16 -12.59
C ASN A 172 -5.81 -18.89 -13.48
N ASP A 173 -6.97 -19.43 -13.12
CA ASP A 173 -8.22 -19.19 -13.85
C ASP A 173 -8.56 -17.71 -13.93
N TYR A 174 -8.42 -16.97 -12.81
CA TYR A 174 -8.62 -15.53 -12.77
C TYR A 174 -7.64 -14.76 -13.66
N ILE A 175 -6.37 -15.16 -13.72
CA ILE A 175 -5.37 -14.55 -14.60
C ILE A 175 -5.77 -14.73 -16.08
N GLU A 176 -6.26 -15.91 -16.47
CA GLU A 176 -6.70 -16.20 -17.83
C GLU A 176 -7.97 -15.39 -18.20
N GLU A 177 -8.94 -15.31 -17.31
CA GLU A 177 -10.13 -14.48 -17.48
C GLU A 177 -9.78 -13.01 -17.61
N LEU A 178 -8.92 -12.49 -16.72
CA LEU A 178 -8.48 -11.10 -16.73
C LEU A 178 -7.76 -10.77 -18.05
N TRP A 179 -6.88 -11.64 -18.52
CA TRP A 179 -6.14 -11.47 -19.77
C TRP A 179 -7.06 -11.49 -20.99
N THR A 180 -8.03 -12.40 -21.01
CA THR A 180 -9.03 -12.50 -22.07
C THR A 180 -9.90 -11.25 -22.12
N SER A 181 -10.39 -10.79 -20.97
CA SER A 181 -11.19 -9.57 -20.84
C SER A 181 -10.41 -8.33 -21.29
N TYR A 182 -9.17 -8.18 -20.84
CA TYR A 182 -8.31 -7.06 -21.22
C TYR A 182 -8.05 -6.98 -22.72
N ASN A 183 -7.86 -8.11 -23.38
CA ASN A 183 -7.66 -8.14 -24.83
C ASN A 183 -8.93 -7.83 -25.64
N LYS A 184 -10.10 -8.11 -25.06
CA LYS A 184 -11.38 -7.82 -25.67
C LYS A 184 -11.84 -6.39 -25.44
N GLU A 185 -11.78 -5.93 -24.18
CA GLU A 185 -12.34 -4.62 -23.76
C GLU A 185 -11.33 -3.48 -23.90
N GLU A 186 -10.04 -3.79 -24.07
CA GLU A 186 -8.91 -2.84 -24.17
C GLU A 186 -8.68 -1.97 -22.91
N PHE A 187 -9.20 -2.39 -21.76
CA PHE A 187 -8.96 -1.79 -20.46
C PHE A 187 -9.17 -2.80 -19.34
N ILE A 188 -8.66 -2.47 -18.14
CA ILE A 188 -9.07 -3.10 -16.89
C ILE A 188 -9.82 -2.10 -16.03
N VAL A 189 -10.72 -2.59 -15.19
CA VAL A 189 -11.52 -1.78 -14.24
C VAL A 189 -11.15 -2.18 -12.82
N SER A 190 -10.89 -1.20 -11.97
CA SER A 190 -10.72 -1.44 -10.56
C SER A 190 -12.07 -1.65 -9.85
N ASP A 191 -12.06 -2.47 -8.79
CA ASP A 191 -13.30 -2.91 -8.15
C ASP A 191 -13.95 -1.86 -7.24
N ILE A 192 -13.13 -1.01 -6.58
CA ILE A 192 -13.62 -0.10 -5.54
C ILE A 192 -14.06 1.24 -6.13
N TYR A 193 -13.23 1.82 -6.99
CA TYR A 193 -13.47 3.14 -7.56
C TYR A 193 -13.82 3.12 -9.04
N ASN A 194 -13.95 1.94 -9.68
CA ASN A 194 -14.26 1.78 -11.09
C ASN A 194 -13.30 2.56 -12.01
N ARG A 195 -12.05 2.70 -11.62
CA ARG A 195 -11.02 3.35 -12.45
C ARG A 195 -10.68 2.47 -13.63
N ARG A 196 -10.57 3.07 -14.81
CA ARG A 196 -10.19 2.35 -16.03
C ARG A 196 -8.73 2.61 -16.36
N ILE A 197 -7.96 1.53 -16.56
CA ILE A 197 -6.62 1.60 -17.12
C ILE A 197 -6.66 1.04 -18.53
N TYR A 198 -6.48 1.91 -19.50
CA TYR A 198 -6.59 1.57 -20.91
C TYR A 198 -5.31 0.91 -21.43
N LYS A 199 -5.49 -0.08 -22.32
CA LYS A 199 -4.42 -0.83 -23.00
C LYS A 199 -3.44 0.09 -23.71
N LYS A 200 -3.92 1.16 -24.34
CA LYS A 200 -3.08 2.16 -25.02
C LYS A 200 -2.07 2.86 -24.10
N ASN A 201 -2.30 2.86 -22.78
CA ASN A 201 -1.43 3.49 -21.78
C ASN A 201 -0.44 2.51 -21.15
N LEU A 202 -0.48 1.24 -21.57
CA LEU A 202 0.34 0.16 -21.04
C LEU A 202 1.17 -0.45 -22.18
N SER A 203 2.46 -0.62 -21.96
CA SER A 203 3.37 -1.24 -22.92
C SER A 203 3.82 -2.62 -22.44
N ASP A 204 4.11 -3.49 -23.38
CA ASP A 204 4.72 -4.81 -23.15
C ASP A 204 3.99 -5.66 -22.10
N MET A 205 2.63 -5.68 -22.16
CA MET A 205 1.80 -6.44 -21.24
C MET A 205 1.80 -7.93 -21.58
N ASN A 206 1.79 -8.74 -20.54
CA ASN A 206 1.43 -10.15 -20.55
C ASN A 206 0.47 -10.41 -19.36
N ALA A 207 -0.09 -11.62 -19.29
CA ALA A 207 -1.09 -11.98 -18.31
C ALA A 207 -0.61 -11.76 -16.86
N ASN A 208 0.60 -12.21 -16.52
CA ASN A 208 1.16 -12.05 -15.17
C ASN A 208 1.44 -10.60 -14.81
N LYS A 209 1.97 -9.81 -15.76
CA LYS A 209 2.22 -8.38 -15.54
C LYS A 209 0.90 -7.62 -15.33
N LEU A 210 -0.14 -7.97 -16.10
CA LEU A 210 -1.46 -7.41 -15.94
C LEU A 210 -2.07 -7.75 -14.57
N PHE A 211 -1.94 -9.00 -14.16
CA PHE A 211 -2.37 -9.46 -12.84
C PHE A 211 -1.66 -8.71 -11.70
N ASN A 212 -0.34 -8.51 -11.80
CA ASN A 212 0.42 -7.73 -10.85
C ASN A 212 -0.06 -6.27 -10.76
N TYR A 213 -0.44 -5.68 -11.89
CA TYR A 213 -1.02 -4.33 -11.91
C TYR A 213 -2.38 -4.30 -11.22
N THR A 214 -3.21 -5.32 -11.44
CA THR A 214 -4.51 -5.45 -10.78
C THR A 214 -4.39 -5.58 -9.27
N ILE A 215 -3.43 -6.37 -8.77
CA ILE A 215 -3.14 -6.48 -7.33
C ILE A 215 -2.76 -5.11 -6.75
N GLN A 216 -1.89 -4.36 -7.42
CA GLN A 216 -1.46 -3.02 -6.97
C GLN A 216 -2.63 -2.02 -6.95
N LEU A 217 -3.56 -2.12 -7.90
CA LEU A 217 -4.79 -1.33 -7.88
C LEU A 217 -5.64 -1.66 -6.67
N MET A 218 -5.90 -2.94 -6.44
CA MET A 218 -6.70 -3.42 -5.31
C MET A 218 -6.10 -2.98 -3.98
N GLU A 219 -4.78 -3.14 -3.79
CA GLU A 219 -4.06 -2.70 -2.61
C GLU A 219 -4.26 -1.20 -2.38
N THR A 220 -3.93 -0.38 -3.38
CA THR A 220 -3.99 1.08 -3.26
C THR A 220 -5.40 1.57 -2.96
N GLU A 221 -6.39 1.05 -3.68
CA GLU A 221 -7.78 1.47 -3.50
C GLU A 221 -8.36 1.03 -2.17
N ASN A 222 -8.05 -0.19 -1.72
CA ASN A 222 -8.47 -0.62 -0.39
C ASN A 222 -7.82 0.22 0.72
N ASN A 223 -6.54 0.57 0.57
CA ASN A 223 -5.85 1.43 1.51
C ASN A 223 -6.46 2.84 1.55
N MET A 224 -6.79 3.44 0.40
CA MET A 224 -7.44 4.75 0.37
C MET A 224 -8.80 4.71 1.05
N ARG A 225 -9.61 3.69 0.79
CA ARG A 225 -10.91 3.49 1.46
C ARG A 225 -10.77 3.34 2.98
N VAL A 226 -9.74 2.64 3.43
CA VAL A 226 -9.47 2.46 4.85
C VAL A 226 -8.99 3.77 5.48
N LEU A 227 -8.08 4.50 4.83
CA LEU A 227 -7.58 5.79 5.31
C LEU A 227 -8.70 6.84 5.44
N ASN A 228 -9.66 6.86 4.53
CA ASN A 228 -10.85 7.71 4.63
C ASN A 228 -11.68 7.46 5.89
N ARG A 229 -11.66 6.23 6.40
CA ARG A 229 -12.34 5.88 7.65
C ARG A 229 -11.47 6.15 8.88
N LEU A 230 -10.15 6.01 8.73
CA LEU A 230 -9.18 6.11 9.81
C LEU A 230 -8.85 7.57 10.14
N ILE A 231 -8.49 8.39 9.14
CA ILE A 231 -7.99 9.76 9.34
C ILE A 231 -8.95 10.62 10.18
N PRO A 232 -10.27 10.65 9.92
CA PRO A 232 -11.20 11.40 10.76
C PRO A 232 -11.21 10.96 12.23
N LYS A 233 -10.97 9.67 12.49
CA LYS A 233 -10.94 9.13 13.86
C LYS A 233 -9.67 9.53 14.59
N ILE A 234 -8.52 9.53 13.88
CA ILE A 234 -7.22 9.78 14.49
C ILE A 234 -6.87 11.28 14.58
N ASN A 235 -7.56 12.13 13.85
CA ASN A 235 -7.24 13.55 13.80
C ASN A 235 -7.46 14.30 15.12
N THR A 236 -8.21 13.71 16.07
CA THR A 236 -8.49 14.26 17.40
C THR A 236 -7.44 13.89 18.46
N PHE A 237 -6.47 13.04 18.12
CA PHE A 237 -5.41 12.56 19.00
C PHE A 237 -4.07 13.23 18.71
N GLU A 238 -3.13 13.14 19.66
CA GLU A 238 -1.78 13.66 19.48
C GLU A 238 -0.94 12.80 18.52
N SER A 239 -1.11 11.48 18.55
CA SER A 239 -0.44 10.54 17.64
C SER A 239 -0.72 10.86 16.18
N LYS A 240 0.26 10.66 15.30
CA LYS A 240 0.18 11.01 13.89
C LYS A 240 0.49 9.83 12.98
N LEU A 241 -0.28 9.66 11.91
CA LEU A 241 0.11 8.81 10.79
C LEU A 241 1.16 9.56 9.97
N VAL A 242 2.38 9.04 9.92
CA VAL A 242 3.55 9.75 9.38
C VAL A 242 4.11 9.15 8.11
N LEU A 243 3.78 7.87 7.81
CA LEU A 243 4.23 7.21 6.60
C LEU A 243 3.22 6.15 6.15
N TYR A 244 2.99 6.11 4.86
CA TYR A 244 2.33 5.02 4.14
C TYR A 244 3.33 4.37 3.18
N SER A 245 3.52 3.08 3.32
CA SER A 245 4.44 2.32 2.48
C SER A 245 3.79 1.01 2.03
N TYR A 246 3.00 1.10 0.96
CA TYR A 246 2.32 -0.02 0.32
C TYR A 246 1.35 -0.78 1.24
N ASP A 247 1.81 -1.84 1.87
CA ASP A 247 1.06 -2.71 2.78
C ASP A 247 1.24 -2.34 4.26
N SER A 248 1.95 -1.23 4.56
CA SER A 248 2.21 -0.80 5.93
C SER A 248 1.94 0.68 6.19
N PHE A 249 1.59 0.99 7.43
CA PHE A 249 1.39 2.34 7.96
C PHE A 249 2.28 2.54 9.18
N LEU A 250 3.01 3.66 9.21
CA LEU A 250 3.83 4.03 10.36
C LEU A 250 3.19 5.21 11.10
N PHE A 251 3.01 5.03 12.39
CA PHE A 251 2.49 6.03 13.30
C PHE A 251 3.59 6.52 14.24
N ASP A 252 3.64 7.81 14.45
CA ASP A 252 4.36 8.43 15.56
C ASP A 252 3.36 8.51 16.72
N PHE A 253 3.48 7.57 17.66
CA PHE A 253 2.48 7.30 18.67
C PHE A 253 2.84 7.95 20.00
N ASN A 254 1.96 8.81 20.52
CA ASN A 254 2.04 9.35 21.87
C ASN A 254 1.41 8.36 22.84
N MET A 255 2.15 7.88 23.83
CA MET A 255 1.65 6.90 24.79
C MET A 255 0.51 7.43 25.66
N ASP A 256 0.36 8.76 25.77
CA ASP A 256 -0.75 9.39 26.50
C ASP A 256 -2.11 9.21 25.80
N ASP A 257 -2.12 8.94 24.50
CA ASP A 257 -3.34 8.58 23.75
C ASP A 257 -3.92 7.21 24.16
N GLY A 258 -3.09 6.36 24.79
CA GLY A 258 -3.49 5.08 25.37
C GLY A 258 -3.62 3.91 24.38
N LEU A 259 -3.61 2.70 24.92
CA LEU A 259 -3.65 1.47 24.12
C LEU A 259 -5.00 1.24 23.42
N ASP A 260 -6.10 1.75 23.97
CA ASP A 260 -7.43 1.66 23.35
C ASP A 260 -7.46 2.40 22.02
N TYR A 261 -6.73 3.50 21.93
CA TYR A 261 -6.57 4.23 20.68
C TYR A 261 -5.75 3.42 19.66
N LEU A 262 -4.68 2.76 20.09
CA LEU A 262 -3.90 1.89 19.23
C LEU A 262 -4.76 0.71 18.71
N LYS A 263 -5.62 0.17 19.57
CA LYS A 263 -6.61 -0.84 19.18
C LYS A 263 -7.61 -0.30 18.16
N LEU A 264 -8.13 0.91 18.35
CA LEU A 264 -9.03 1.56 17.38
C LEU A 264 -8.40 1.67 15.99
N ILE A 265 -7.11 2.04 15.92
CA ILE A 265 -6.38 2.11 14.65
C ILE A 265 -6.33 0.71 14.02
N LYS A 266 -5.87 -0.29 14.78
CA LYS A 266 -5.76 -1.68 14.32
C LYS A 266 -7.10 -2.20 13.79
N ASP A 267 -8.16 -2.13 14.59
CA ASP A 267 -9.49 -2.64 14.23
C ASP A 267 -10.03 -1.93 12.96
N THR A 268 -9.74 -0.63 12.82
CA THR A 268 -10.15 0.12 11.61
C THR A 268 -9.39 -0.37 10.36
N LEU A 269 -8.10 -0.65 10.47
CA LEU A 269 -7.27 -1.18 9.38
C LEU A 269 -7.71 -2.59 9.00
N GLU A 270 -8.01 -3.44 9.97
CA GLU A 270 -8.39 -4.84 9.76
C GLU A 270 -9.75 -5.04 9.07
N GLN A 271 -10.61 -4.00 9.06
CA GLN A 271 -11.91 -4.07 8.39
C GLN A 271 -12.74 -5.29 8.84
N ASP A 272 -13.05 -5.34 10.12
CA ASP A 272 -13.78 -6.47 10.77
C ASP A 272 -13.00 -7.80 10.69
N GLY A 273 -11.67 -7.74 10.77
CA GLY A 273 -10.79 -8.92 10.76
C GLY A 273 -10.52 -9.50 9.37
N LYS A 274 -11.02 -8.85 8.31
CA LYS A 274 -10.84 -9.31 6.93
C LYS A 274 -9.38 -9.32 6.50
N TYR A 275 -8.62 -8.30 6.90
CA TYR A 275 -7.21 -8.11 6.57
C TYR A 275 -6.39 -7.95 7.86
N PRO A 276 -5.99 -9.03 8.52
CA PRO A 276 -5.23 -8.97 9.77
C PRO A 276 -3.98 -8.12 9.67
N VAL A 277 -3.68 -7.39 10.74
CA VAL A 277 -2.56 -6.45 10.83
C VAL A 277 -1.59 -6.91 11.91
N LYS A 278 -0.31 -7.00 11.58
CA LYS A 278 0.80 -7.13 12.52
C LYS A 278 1.14 -5.76 13.08
N VAL A 279 1.29 -5.68 14.40
CA VAL A 279 1.64 -4.45 15.11
C VAL A 279 3.03 -4.57 15.68
N SER A 280 3.93 -3.70 15.25
CA SER A 280 5.28 -3.60 15.77
C SER A 280 5.53 -2.22 16.33
N TRP A 281 6.24 -2.11 17.46
CA TRP A 281 6.58 -0.82 18.05
C TRP A 281 8.06 -0.71 18.43
N GLY A 282 8.60 0.50 18.53
CA GLY A 282 9.97 0.74 18.93
C GLY A 282 10.26 2.21 19.22
N LEU A 283 11.36 2.45 19.96
CA LEU A 283 11.85 3.82 20.19
C LEU A 283 12.44 4.45 18.91
N ASN A 284 12.74 3.63 17.91
CA ASN A 284 13.16 4.06 16.59
C ASN A 284 12.66 3.07 15.53
N TYR A 285 12.71 3.46 14.28
CA TYR A 285 12.16 2.68 13.15
C TYR A 285 13.01 1.44 12.79
N HIS A 286 14.20 1.27 13.38
CA HIS A 286 15.09 0.14 13.11
C HIS A 286 14.82 -1.09 13.99
N LYS A 287 14.67 -0.88 15.30
CA LYS A 287 14.43 -1.95 16.27
C LYS A 287 13.00 -1.92 16.76
N MET A 288 12.15 -2.57 16.00
CA MET A 288 10.73 -2.69 16.32
C MET A 288 10.44 -4.12 16.82
N LYS A 289 9.67 -4.20 17.90
CA LYS A 289 9.23 -5.45 18.52
C LYS A 289 7.79 -5.72 18.11
N ASP A 290 7.52 -6.93 17.65
CA ASP A 290 6.14 -7.40 17.42
C ASP A 290 5.39 -7.46 18.75
N ILE A 291 4.22 -6.82 18.78
CA ILE A 291 3.30 -6.76 19.91
C ILE A 291 1.88 -7.19 19.53
N THR A 292 1.72 -7.80 18.37
CA THR A 292 0.40 -8.18 17.82
C THR A 292 -0.41 -9.01 18.82
N GLU A 293 0.23 -9.93 19.55
CA GLU A 293 -0.43 -10.77 20.56
C GLU A 293 -1.09 -10.00 21.72
N LYS A 294 -0.68 -8.74 21.96
CA LYS A 294 -1.29 -7.91 23.01
C LYS A 294 -2.68 -7.37 22.64
N PHE A 295 -3.10 -7.57 21.39
CA PHE A 295 -4.37 -7.06 20.84
C PHE A 295 -5.30 -8.18 20.37
N ILE A 296 -4.97 -9.44 20.68
CA ILE A 296 -5.79 -10.62 20.39
C ILE A 296 -6.74 -10.92 21.56
#